data_c35f1433e8b59e4a805b13ea08d75c74
#
_entry.id   c35f1433e8b59e4a805b13ea08d75c74
#
_cell.length_a   1.000
_cell.length_b   1.000
_cell.length_c   1.000
_cell.angle_alpha   90.00
_cell.angle_beta   90.00
_cell.angle_gamma   90.00
#
_symmetry.space_group_name_H-M   'P 1'
#
loop_
_entity.id
_entity.type
_entity.pdbx_description
1 polymer ?
#
loop_
_entity_poly.entity_id
_entity_poly.type
_entity_poly.pdbx_seq_one_letter_code
_entity_poly.pdbx_strand_id
1 'polypeptide(L)'
;IVPLAADKLVYFLAPVITVVPALIILAVVPFGGTIPPGGIITDPRGIPLVIAPGAYENGRWQGLNVGVLYILAVTSISVYGIVLAGWASNNKYSMLGGLRSSAQMISYELALGLSFVPPMMLAGSMSLVDIVEAQRNVWFVFLQPVAALIFLVASLAEVNRAPFDLPEAEQELTAGYHTEYSGMKFALFFMAEYIKMIAVSAIATTLYFGGWLGPGVDRFWFLGPVYFFGKTAVFLVIMIWVRATLPRIRYDKLMGFGWKTLLPVSLANVMITAIAMVLAQDPGVRQFLEGLRRYFLG
;
A
#
# COMPACT_ATOMS: atom_id res chain seq x y z
N ILE A 1 23.55 -21.07 -10.80
CA ILE A 1 24.67 -21.51 -9.95
C ILE A 1 24.25 -21.28 -8.51
N VAL A 2 24.45 -22.23 -7.61
CA VAL A 2 24.23 -22.09 -6.18
C VAL A 2 25.60 -22.03 -5.52
N PRO A 3 25.91 -21.02 -4.68
CA PRO A 3 27.18 -20.95 -4.00
C PRO A 3 27.40 -22.21 -3.13
N LEU A 4 28.62 -22.74 -3.10
CA LEU A 4 28.94 -23.95 -2.35
C LEU A 4 28.76 -23.78 -0.83
N ALA A 5 28.93 -22.56 -0.34
CA ALA A 5 28.83 -22.18 1.07
C ALA A 5 27.43 -21.74 1.49
N ALA A 6 26.45 -21.70 0.57
CA ALA A 6 25.10 -21.25 0.86
C ALA A 6 24.25 -22.36 1.50
N ASP A 7 23.40 -22.00 2.47
CA ASP A 7 22.34 -22.89 2.95
C ASP A 7 21.27 -23.04 1.86
N LYS A 8 21.26 -24.21 1.21
CA LYS A 8 20.44 -24.47 0.03
C LYS A 8 18.94 -24.30 0.30
N LEU A 9 18.45 -24.76 1.46
CA LEU A 9 17.03 -24.68 1.80
C LEU A 9 16.59 -23.23 1.93
N VAL A 10 17.29 -22.44 2.73
CA VAL A 10 16.97 -21.01 2.96
C VAL A 10 17.16 -20.21 1.67
N TYR A 11 18.21 -20.53 0.89
CA TYR A 11 18.50 -19.87 -0.38
C TYR A 11 17.39 -20.04 -1.43
N PHE A 12 16.69 -21.19 -1.48
CA PHE A 12 15.54 -21.39 -2.34
C PHE A 12 14.24 -20.84 -1.77
N LEU A 13 14.11 -20.81 -0.44
CA LEU A 13 12.90 -20.34 0.23
C LEU A 13 12.78 -18.81 0.23
N ALA A 14 13.89 -18.08 0.30
CA ALA A 14 13.91 -16.63 0.40
C ALA A 14 13.16 -15.91 -0.74
N PRO A 15 13.37 -16.23 -2.04
CA PRO A 15 12.60 -15.63 -3.13
C PRO A 15 11.09 -15.92 -3.03
N VAL A 16 10.72 -17.12 -2.56
CA VAL A 16 9.32 -17.53 -2.42
C VAL A 16 8.63 -16.70 -1.32
N ILE A 17 9.30 -16.53 -0.15
CA ILE A 17 8.79 -15.71 0.94
C ILE A 17 8.64 -14.24 0.53
N THR A 18 9.39 -13.77 -0.46
CA THR A 18 9.25 -12.40 -0.96
C THR A 18 8.09 -12.25 -1.95
N VAL A 19 7.92 -13.23 -2.87
CA VAL A 19 6.90 -13.18 -3.94
C VAL A 19 5.50 -13.49 -3.43
N VAL A 20 5.35 -14.52 -2.60
CA VAL A 20 4.03 -15.01 -2.15
C VAL A 20 3.25 -13.93 -1.41
N PRO A 21 3.80 -13.20 -0.43
CA PRO A 21 3.11 -12.08 0.21
C PRO A 21 2.68 -11.01 -0.77
N ALA A 22 3.53 -10.65 -1.72
CA ALA A 22 3.21 -9.62 -2.72
C ALA A 22 1.97 -9.99 -3.57
N LEU A 23 1.83 -11.26 -3.94
CA LEU A 23 0.66 -11.76 -4.66
C LEU A 23 -0.59 -11.80 -3.78
N ILE A 24 -0.45 -12.25 -2.54
CA ILE A 24 -1.57 -12.42 -1.60
C ILE A 24 -2.22 -11.07 -1.24
N ILE A 25 -1.44 -9.99 -1.16
CA ILE A 25 -1.98 -8.64 -0.90
C ILE A 25 -3.04 -8.26 -1.93
N LEU A 26 -2.84 -8.58 -3.22
CA LEU A 26 -3.79 -8.26 -4.29
C LEU A 26 -5.15 -8.95 -4.12
N ALA A 27 -5.20 -10.06 -3.38
CA ALA A 27 -6.45 -10.80 -3.16
C ALA A 27 -7.50 -10.01 -2.36
N VAL A 28 -7.08 -9.11 -1.49
CA VAL A 28 -7.96 -8.31 -0.62
C VAL A 28 -8.36 -6.98 -1.26
N VAL A 29 -7.63 -6.53 -2.28
CA VAL A 29 -7.92 -5.28 -2.97
C VAL A 29 -9.16 -5.42 -3.85
N PRO A 30 -10.19 -4.58 -3.67
CA PRO A 30 -11.39 -4.61 -4.51
C PRO A 30 -11.13 -3.90 -5.85
N PHE A 31 -11.27 -4.64 -6.95
CA PHE A 31 -11.07 -4.11 -8.31
C PHE A 31 -12.30 -3.41 -8.88
N GLY A 32 -13.46 -3.59 -8.25
CA GLY A 32 -14.72 -2.99 -8.69
C GLY A 32 -15.82 -3.23 -7.69
N GLY A 33 -17.01 -2.70 -7.97
CA GLY A 33 -18.22 -2.98 -7.20
C GLY A 33 -18.74 -4.41 -7.42
N THR A 34 -20.01 -4.62 -7.08
CA THR A 34 -20.67 -5.90 -7.32
C THR A 34 -21.25 -5.94 -8.73
N ILE A 35 -21.01 -7.01 -9.47
CA ILE A 35 -21.70 -7.27 -10.75
C ILE A 35 -23.14 -7.63 -10.42
N PRO A 36 -24.14 -6.89 -10.93
CA PRO A 36 -25.54 -7.15 -10.64
C PRO A 36 -25.98 -8.50 -11.18
N PRO A 37 -26.97 -9.16 -10.54
CA PRO A 37 -27.55 -10.40 -11.07
C PRO A 37 -28.21 -10.12 -12.44
N GLY A 38 -27.96 -11.01 -13.40
CA GLY A 38 -28.54 -10.93 -14.76
C GLY A 38 -27.76 -11.72 -15.78
N GLY A 39 -28.43 -12.21 -16.80
CA GLY A 39 -27.82 -13.02 -17.87
C GLY A 39 -27.23 -14.33 -17.40
N ILE A 40 -25.90 -14.46 -17.45
CA ILE A 40 -25.16 -15.67 -17.05
C ILE A 40 -25.08 -15.84 -15.52
N ILE A 41 -25.27 -14.74 -14.75
CA ILE A 41 -25.17 -14.74 -13.29
C ILE A 41 -26.53 -15.07 -12.69
N THR A 42 -26.65 -16.29 -12.18
CA THR A 42 -27.88 -16.82 -11.57
C THR A 42 -28.00 -16.50 -10.09
N ASP A 43 -26.91 -16.11 -9.41
CA ASP A 43 -26.93 -15.76 -7.99
C ASP A 43 -27.61 -14.37 -7.81
N PRO A 44 -28.71 -14.28 -7.05
CA PRO A 44 -29.42 -13.02 -6.79
C PRO A 44 -28.58 -12.00 -6.02
N ARG A 45 -27.45 -12.39 -5.41
CA ARG A 45 -26.52 -11.52 -4.67
C ARG A 45 -25.54 -10.78 -5.58
N GLY A 46 -25.41 -11.20 -6.85
CA GLY A 46 -24.37 -10.73 -7.76
C GLY A 46 -22.98 -11.29 -7.40
N ILE A 47 -21.96 -10.90 -8.17
CA ILE A 47 -20.58 -11.34 -7.95
C ILE A 47 -19.72 -10.13 -7.55
N PRO A 48 -19.07 -10.15 -6.37
CA PRO A 48 -18.16 -9.08 -5.99
C PRO A 48 -16.86 -9.15 -6.81
N LEU A 49 -16.37 -8.00 -7.24
CA LEU A 49 -15.09 -7.88 -7.95
C LEU A 49 -13.92 -7.72 -6.96
N VAL A 50 -13.77 -8.73 -6.11
CA VAL A 50 -12.66 -8.90 -5.17
C VAL A 50 -12.34 -10.38 -5.08
N ILE A 51 -11.06 -10.74 -5.00
CA ILE A 51 -10.64 -12.16 -4.99
C ILE A 51 -11.01 -12.82 -3.66
N ALA A 52 -10.83 -12.10 -2.54
CA ALA A 52 -11.21 -12.55 -1.19
C ALA A 52 -12.40 -11.73 -0.66
N PRO A 53 -13.64 -12.06 -1.05
CA PRO A 53 -14.81 -11.36 -0.56
C PRO A 53 -15.07 -11.70 0.93
N GLY A 54 -15.57 -10.73 1.66
CA GLY A 54 -16.10 -10.94 3.02
C GLY A 54 -17.52 -11.50 3.02
N ALA A 55 -18.25 -11.28 4.11
CA ALA A 55 -19.63 -11.70 4.26
C ALA A 55 -20.58 -10.88 3.35
N TYR A 56 -21.71 -11.49 2.99
CA TYR A 56 -22.80 -10.78 2.33
C TYR A 56 -23.82 -10.35 3.40
N GLU A 57 -23.84 -9.07 3.72
CA GLU A 57 -24.72 -8.48 4.73
C GLU A 57 -25.41 -7.22 4.20
N ASN A 58 -26.63 -6.95 4.66
CA ASN A 58 -27.39 -5.75 4.30
C ASN A 58 -27.56 -5.54 2.78
N GLY A 59 -27.66 -6.63 2.01
CA GLY A 59 -27.90 -6.55 0.56
C GLY A 59 -26.65 -6.26 -0.28
N ARG A 60 -25.44 -6.30 0.30
CA ARG A 60 -24.17 -6.09 -0.41
C ARG A 60 -23.06 -6.98 0.12
N TRP A 61 -22.05 -7.20 -0.73
CA TRP A 61 -20.83 -7.85 -0.33
C TRP A 61 -19.97 -6.88 0.48
N GLN A 62 -19.58 -7.30 1.66
CA GLN A 62 -18.58 -6.60 2.47
C GLN A 62 -17.18 -7.10 2.08
N GLY A 63 -16.17 -6.24 2.22
CA GLY A 63 -14.78 -6.68 2.17
C GLY A 63 -14.39 -7.43 3.43
N LEU A 64 -13.17 -7.93 3.49
CA LEU A 64 -12.61 -8.52 4.70
C LEU A 64 -12.58 -7.46 5.81
N ASN A 65 -13.26 -7.71 6.95
CA ASN A 65 -13.38 -6.75 8.06
C ASN A 65 -12.04 -6.23 8.59
N VAL A 66 -10.99 -7.04 8.48
CA VAL A 66 -9.61 -6.71 8.88
C VAL A 66 -8.69 -6.51 7.67
N GLY A 67 -9.23 -6.08 6.52
CA GLY A 67 -8.51 -6.02 5.25
C GLY A 67 -7.22 -5.19 5.32
N VAL A 68 -7.26 -4.03 5.95
CA VAL A 68 -6.08 -3.17 6.11
C VAL A 68 -5.04 -3.82 7.02
N LEU A 69 -5.45 -4.41 8.15
CA LEU A 69 -4.53 -5.10 9.05
C LEU A 69 -3.89 -6.31 8.36
N TYR A 70 -4.68 -7.04 7.55
CA TYR A 70 -4.16 -8.15 6.75
C TYR A 70 -3.07 -7.71 5.77
N ILE A 71 -3.25 -6.59 5.06
CA ILE A 71 -2.25 -6.04 4.16
C ILE A 71 -0.96 -5.74 4.93
N LEU A 72 -1.03 -5.02 6.05
CA LEU A 72 0.14 -4.68 6.86
C LEU A 72 0.86 -5.92 7.40
N ALA A 73 0.12 -6.92 7.87
CA ALA A 73 0.72 -8.17 8.35
C ALA A 73 1.45 -8.95 7.24
N VAL A 74 0.88 -8.97 6.04
CA VAL A 74 1.46 -9.71 4.91
C VAL A 74 2.66 -8.97 4.31
N THR A 75 2.64 -7.62 4.28
CA THR A 75 3.80 -6.83 3.86
C THR A 75 5.01 -7.08 4.77
N SER A 76 4.80 -7.10 6.09
CA SER A 76 5.85 -7.38 7.08
C SER A 76 6.54 -8.73 6.84
N ILE A 77 5.79 -9.78 6.44
CA ILE A 77 6.36 -11.09 6.15
C ILE A 77 7.37 -11.02 5.00
N SER A 78 7.15 -10.18 4.00
CA SER A 78 8.03 -10.09 2.83
C SER A 78 9.44 -9.59 3.16
N VAL A 79 9.60 -8.84 4.26
CA VAL A 79 10.89 -8.35 4.74
C VAL A 79 11.81 -9.50 5.14
N TYR A 80 11.25 -10.56 5.74
CA TYR A 80 12.03 -11.76 6.10
C TYR A 80 12.65 -12.42 4.87
N GLY A 81 11.99 -12.41 3.71
CA GLY A 81 12.55 -12.97 2.49
C GLY A 81 13.87 -12.31 2.08
N ILE A 82 13.99 -10.99 2.25
CA ILE A 82 15.21 -10.22 1.94
C ILE A 82 16.32 -10.50 2.96
N VAL A 83 15.99 -10.53 4.24
CA VAL A 83 16.97 -10.87 5.30
C VAL A 83 17.53 -12.27 5.10
N LEU A 84 16.65 -13.24 4.86
CA LEU A 84 17.03 -14.63 4.63
C LEU A 84 17.88 -14.80 3.36
N ALA A 85 17.59 -14.01 2.31
CA ALA A 85 18.39 -13.99 1.10
C ALA A 85 19.83 -13.54 1.37
N GLY A 86 19.99 -12.45 2.12
CA GLY A 86 21.29 -11.95 2.55
C GLY A 86 22.06 -12.97 3.39
N TRP A 87 21.38 -13.60 4.35
CA TRP A 87 21.98 -14.59 5.24
C TRP A 87 22.38 -15.88 4.50
N ALA A 88 21.46 -16.45 3.72
CA ALA A 88 21.70 -17.71 3.00
C ALA A 88 22.86 -17.65 2.01
N SER A 89 23.20 -16.48 1.52
CA SER A 89 24.29 -16.26 0.57
C SER A 89 25.69 -16.44 1.17
N ASN A 90 25.82 -16.46 2.51
CA ASN A 90 27.08 -16.55 3.26
C ASN A 90 28.18 -15.59 2.74
N ASN A 91 27.78 -14.42 2.29
CA ASN A 91 28.65 -13.36 1.81
C ASN A 91 28.43 -12.10 2.65
N LYS A 92 29.54 -11.49 3.14
CA LYS A 92 29.47 -10.28 3.97
C LYS A 92 28.78 -9.09 3.30
N TYR A 93 28.94 -8.92 2.00
CA TYR A 93 28.29 -7.84 1.24
C TYR A 93 26.79 -8.08 1.07
N SER A 94 26.41 -9.32 0.78
CA SER A 94 25.02 -9.73 0.70
C SER A 94 24.29 -9.59 2.04
N MET A 95 24.94 -9.99 3.14
CA MET A 95 24.42 -9.83 4.49
C MET A 95 24.20 -8.36 4.87
N LEU A 96 25.18 -7.50 4.60
CA LEU A 96 25.08 -6.06 4.85
C LEU A 96 23.97 -5.41 3.99
N GLY A 97 23.86 -5.80 2.72
CA GLY A 97 22.79 -5.35 1.83
C GLY A 97 21.40 -5.74 2.34
N GLY A 98 21.23 -7.01 2.75
CA GLY A 98 19.98 -7.50 3.32
C GLY A 98 19.59 -6.79 4.63
N LEU A 99 20.55 -6.55 5.54
CA LEU A 99 20.30 -5.81 6.78
C LEU A 99 19.93 -4.34 6.53
N ARG A 100 20.60 -3.66 5.60
CA ARG A 100 20.26 -2.26 5.24
C ARG A 100 18.87 -2.16 4.63
N SER A 101 18.52 -3.07 3.72
CA SER A 101 17.20 -3.14 3.10
C SER A 101 16.09 -3.39 4.11
N SER A 102 16.27 -4.38 4.97
CA SER A 102 15.27 -4.70 6.00
C SER A 102 15.08 -3.57 7.00
N ALA A 103 16.16 -2.92 7.44
CA ALA A 103 16.08 -1.77 8.33
C ALA A 103 15.33 -0.60 7.70
N GLN A 104 15.52 -0.35 6.40
CA GLN A 104 14.76 0.63 5.65
C GLN A 104 13.27 0.27 5.62
N MET A 105 12.93 -0.94 5.15
CA MET A 105 11.54 -1.38 5.01
C MET A 105 10.79 -1.30 6.34
N ILE A 106 11.33 -1.86 7.43
CA ILE A 106 10.71 -1.83 8.77
C ILE A 106 10.49 -0.39 9.24
N SER A 107 11.47 0.50 9.02
CA SER A 107 11.36 1.90 9.46
C SER A 107 10.26 2.66 8.71
N TYR A 108 10.12 2.44 7.42
CA TYR A 108 9.11 3.11 6.60
C TYR A 108 7.73 2.45 6.70
N GLU A 109 7.66 1.16 7.02
CA GLU A 109 6.42 0.44 7.29
C GLU A 109 5.64 1.03 8.46
N LEU A 110 6.33 1.55 9.50
CA LEU A 110 5.69 2.26 10.61
C LEU A 110 4.96 3.52 10.13
N ALA A 111 5.62 4.34 9.31
CA ALA A 111 5.01 5.56 8.77
C ALA A 111 3.89 5.23 7.76
N LEU A 112 4.07 4.18 6.97
CA LEU A 112 3.06 3.66 6.06
C LEU A 112 1.82 3.20 6.83
N GLY A 113 1.98 2.38 7.87
CA GLY A 113 0.90 1.92 8.72
C GLY A 113 0.13 3.08 9.37
N LEU A 114 0.83 4.11 9.86
CA LEU A 114 0.19 5.31 10.39
C LEU A 114 -0.57 6.11 9.30
N SER A 115 -0.14 6.05 8.05
CA SER A 115 -0.86 6.71 6.95
C SER A 115 -2.20 6.05 6.61
N PHE A 116 -2.37 4.75 6.88
CA PHE A 116 -3.66 4.06 6.71
C PHE A 116 -4.71 4.46 7.76
N VAL A 117 -4.27 4.91 8.94
CA VAL A 117 -5.17 5.20 10.07
C VAL A 117 -6.19 6.29 9.76
N PRO A 118 -5.84 7.47 9.19
CA PRO A 118 -6.80 8.52 8.90
C PRO A 118 -7.95 8.09 7.96
N PRO A 119 -7.71 7.42 6.83
CA PRO A 119 -8.80 6.86 6.02
C PRO A 119 -9.69 5.86 6.75
N MET A 120 -9.10 4.98 7.57
CA MET A 120 -9.88 4.03 8.40
C MET A 120 -10.75 4.74 9.42
N MET A 121 -10.22 5.78 10.07
CA MET A 121 -10.99 6.58 11.04
C MET A 121 -12.17 7.27 10.37
N LEU A 122 -11.97 7.88 9.19
CA LEU A 122 -13.03 8.56 8.43
C LEU A 122 -14.11 7.58 7.94
N ALA A 123 -13.72 6.38 7.55
CA ALA A 123 -14.65 5.34 7.10
C ALA A 123 -15.32 4.59 8.27
N GLY A 124 -14.72 4.59 9.47
CA GLY A 124 -15.17 3.81 10.61
C GLY A 124 -15.03 2.29 10.44
N SER A 125 -14.25 1.83 9.47
CA SER A 125 -14.06 0.42 9.15
C SER A 125 -12.63 0.16 8.67
N MET A 126 -12.13 -1.08 8.89
CA MET A 126 -10.87 -1.56 8.32
C MET A 126 -11.06 -2.30 6.99
N SER A 127 -12.30 -2.45 6.53
CA SER A 127 -12.63 -3.06 5.25
C SER A 127 -12.32 -2.11 4.11
N LEU A 128 -11.57 -2.56 3.11
CA LEU A 128 -11.25 -1.75 1.92
C LEU A 128 -12.50 -1.38 1.10
N VAL A 129 -13.50 -2.26 1.09
CA VAL A 129 -14.78 -2.00 0.40
C VAL A 129 -15.51 -0.85 1.06
N ASP A 130 -15.62 -0.86 2.39
CA ASP A 130 -16.29 0.20 3.15
C ASP A 130 -15.55 1.54 3.04
N ILE A 131 -14.19 1.49 3.04
CA ILE A 131 -13.36 2.69 2.83
C ILE A 131 -13.63 3.31 1.46
N VAL A 132 -13.78 2.50 0.41
CA VAL A 132 -14.14 3.01 -0.92
C VAL A 132 -15.55 3.59 -0.92
N GLU A 133 -16.53 2.89 -0.34
CA GLU A 133 -17.93 3.36 -0.27
C GLU A 133 -18.05 4.68 0.52
N ALA A 134 -17.27 4.86 1.60
CA ALA A 134 -17.23 6.11 2.35
C ALA A 134 -16.74 7.31 1.51
N GLN A 135 -15.99 7.06 0.44
CA GLN A 135 -15.47 8.08 -0.48
C GLN A 135 -16.47 8.47 -1.60
N ARG A 136 -17.69 7.97 -1.56
CA ARG A 136 -18.68 8.21 -2.62
C ARG A 136 -18.95 9.69 -2.89
N ASN A 137 -18.92 10.54 -1.85
CA ASN A 137 -19.15 11.97 -1.97
C ASN A 137 -17.88 12.78 -2.19
N VAL A 138 -16.83 12.47 -1.44
CA VAL A 138 -15.54 13.19 -1.49
C VAL A 138 -14.40 12.19 -1.33
N TRP A 139 -13.41 12.26 -2.21
CA TRP A 139 -12.22 11.42 -2.09
C TRP A 139 -11.38 11.84 -0.89
N PHE A 140 -10.83 10.88 -0.18
CA PHE A 140 -10.05 11.14 1.04
C PHE A 140 -8.75 11.88 0.79
N VAL A 141 -8.22 11.91 -0.42
CA VAL A 141 -7.07 12.73 -0.78
C VAL A 141 -7.30 14.22 -0.50
N PHE A 142 -8.54 14.73 -0.68
CA PHE A 142 -8.87 16.14 -0.39
C PHE A 142 -9.05 16.40 1.11
N LEU A 143 -9.53 15.41 1.86
CA LEU A 143 -9.69 15.52 3.31
C LEU A 143 -8.39 15.26 4.07
N GLN A 144 -7.52 14.40 3.51
CA GLN A 144 -6.28 13.92 4.15
C GLN A 144 -5.06 14.01 3.20
N PRO A 145 -4.72 15.20 2.68
CA PRO A 145 -3.63 15.37 1.73
C PRO A 145 -2.27 15.01 2.35
N VAL A 146 -2.09 15.28 3.65
CA VAL A 146 -0.85 14.96 4.36
C VAL A 146 -0.67 13.46 4.48
N ALA A 147 -1.72 12.70 4.86
CA ALA A 147 -1.67 11.25 4.93
C ALA A 147 -1.37 10.62 3.55
N ALA A 148 -2.00 11.13 2.49
CA ALA A 148 -1.77 10.67 1.12
C ALA A 148 -0.31 10.92 0.66
N LEU A 149 0.28 12.04 1.03
CA LEU A 149 1.68 12.36 0.72
C LEU A 149 2.63 11.45 1.51
N ILE A 150 2.38 11.24 2.82
CA ILE A 150 3.16 10.31 3.66
C ILE A 150 3.08 8.90 3.07
N PHE A 151 1.88 8.45 2.68
CA PHE A 151 1.67 7.17 2.04
C PHE A 151 2.53 7.03 0.77
N LEU A 152 2.51 8.02 -0.11
CA LEU A 152 3.25 7.99 -1.37
C LEU A 152 4.77 7.91 -1.12
N VAL A 153 5.31 8.69 -0.18
CA VAL A 153 6.74 8.66 0.16
C VAL A 153 7.13 7.35 0.82
N ALA A 154 6.36 6.88 1.81
CA ALA A 154 6.64 5.64 2.52
C ALA A 154 6.54 4.42 1.60
N SER A 155 5.58 4.40 0.69
CA SER A 155 5.40 3.32 -0.27
C SER A 155 6.55 3.21 -1.27
N LEU A 156 7.09 4.33 -1.75
CA LEU A 156 8.29 4.33 -2.59
C LEU A 156 9.50 3.72 -1.86
N ALA A 157 9.65 4.02 -0.57
CA ALA A 157 10.73 3.49 0.25
C ALA A 157 10.55 2.00 0.55
N GLU A 158 9.31 1.51 0.68
CA GLU A 158 9.01 0.09 0.92
C GLU A 158 9.22 -0.77 -0.33
N VAL A 159 8.94 -0.22 -1.52
CA VAL A 159 9.20 -0.92 -2.80
C VAL A 159 10.68 -0.94 -3.15
N ASN A 160 11.56 -0.29 -2.35
CA ASN A 160 13.01 -0.21 -2.58
C ASN A 160 13.38 0.36 -3.96
N ARG A 161 12.59 1.30 -4.49
CA ARG A 161 12.89 1.96 -5.78
C ARG A 161 13.49 3.35 -5.59
N ALA A 162 14.27 3.79 -6.58
CA ALA A 162 14.84 5.14 -6.56
C ALA A 162 13.73 6.19 -6.31
N PRO A 163 13.96 7.19 -5.42
CA PRO A 163 15.24 7.62 -4.83
C PRO A 163 15.72 6.82 -3.61
N PHE A 164 14.98 5.79 -3.16
CA PHE A 164 15.23 5.01 -1.94
C PHE A 164 15.84 3.62 -2.21
N ASP A 165 16.49 3.46 -3.35
CA ASP A 165 17.12 2.23 -3.82
C ASP A 165 18.49 1.99 -3.16
N LEU A 166 18.46 1.62 -1.88
CA LEU A 166 19.66 1.30 -1.11
C LEU A 166 20.09 -0.17 -1.19
N PRO A 167 19.17 -1.13 -1.40
CA PRO A 167 19.52 -2.54 -1.48
C PRO A 167 20.35 -2.92 -2.71
N GLU A 168 20.05 -2.29 -3.84
CA GLU A 168 20.71 -2.53 -5.13
C GLU A 168 22.01 -1.73 -5.31
N ALA A 169 22.46 -0.98 -4.30
CA ALA A 169 23.64 -0.11 -4.32
C ALA A 169 24.85 -0.73 -5.07
N GLU A 170 24.73 -0.87 -6.39
CA GLU A 170 25.76 -1.47 -7.26
C GLU A 170 27.13 -0.85 -7.05
N GLN A 171 27.16 0.46 -6.79
CA GLN A 171 28.37 1.23 -6.56
C GLN A 171 29.00 1.01 -5.18
N GLU A 172 28.22 0.56 -4.17
CA GLU A 172 28.71 0.42 -2.80
C GLU A 172 28.80 -1.05 -2.34
N LEU A 173 27.86 -1.92 -2.74
CA LEU A 173 27.67 -3.28 -2.23
C LEU A 173 27.55 -4.36 -3.32
N THR A 174 28.02 -4.10 -4.54
CA THR A 174 28.00 -5.07 -5.65
C THR A 174 26.66 -5.82 -5.82
N ALA A 175 25.54 -5.09 -5.95
CA ALA A 175 24.17 -5.58 -6.04
C ALA A 175 23.54 -6.09 -4.70
N GLY A 176 24.11 -5.76 -3.55
CA GLY A 176 23.53 -6.02 -2.23
C GLY A 176 23.13 -7.48 -1.98
N TYR A 177 21.88 -7.73 -1.55
CA TYR A 177 21.42 -9.08 -1.22
C TYR A 177 21.24 -9.98 -2.47
N HIS A 178 21.20 -9.41 -3.68
CA HIS A 178 21.10 -10.14 -4.94
C HIS A 178 22.43 -10.69 -5.46
N THR A 179 23.56 -10.32 -4.86
CA THR A 179 24.92 -10.61 -5.38
C THR A 179 25.13 -12.07 -5.77
N GLU A 180 24.61 -13.01 -5.00
CA GLU A 180 24.78 -14.44 -5.22
C GLU A 180 23.61 -15.08 -5.98
N TYR A 181 22.54 -14.34 -6.22
CA TYR A 181 21.37 -14.83 -6.93
C TYR A 181 21.50 -14.65 -8.43
N SER A 182 21.23 -15.71 -9.20
CA SER A 182 21.29 -15.70 -10.66
C SER A 182 20.13 -16.42 -11.29
N GLY A 183 19.84 -16.13 -12.57
CA GLY A 183 18.80 -16.77 -13.36
C GLY A 183 17.40 -16.58 -12.77
N MET A 184 16.62 -17.66 -12.68
CA MET A 184 15.21 -17.62 -12.28
C MET A 184 15.00 -17.09 -10.86
N LYS A 185 15.93 -17.33 -9.94
CA LYS A 185 15.82 -16.87 -8.55
C LYS A 185 15.96 -15.37 -8.44
N PHE A 186 16.86 -14.77 -9.21
CA PHE A 186 16.97 -13.33 -9.36
C PHE A 186 15.70 -12.73 -9.96
N ALA A 187 15.16 -13.36 -11.01
CA ALA A 187 13.92 -12.93 -11.64
C ALA A 187 12.73 -12.92 -10.66
N LEU A 188 12.67 -13.87 -9.71
CA LEU A 188 11.63 -13.89 -8.68
C LEU A 188 11.67 -12.67 -7.76
N PHE A 189 12.85 -12.20 -7.33
CA PHE A 189 12.96 -10.97 -6.54
C PHE A 189 12.48 -9.75 -7.32
N PHE A 190 12.92 -9.58 -8.59
CA PHE A 190 12.42 -8.51 -9.44
C PHE A 190 10.91 -8.58 -9.66
N MET A 191 10.38 -9.78 -9.89
CA MET A 191 8.94 -9.98 -10.01
C MET A 191 8.19 -9.55 -8.74
N ALA A 192 8.72 -9.88 -7.54
CA ALA A 192 8.14 -9.46 -6.27
C ALA A 192 8.09 -7.93 -6.13
N GLU A 193 9.14 -7.22 -6.54
CA GLU A 193 9.18 -5.75 -6.51
C GLU A 193 8.13 -5.13 -7.42
N TYR A 194 8.01 -5.61 -8.67
CA TYR A 194 6.99 -5.09 -9.60
C TYR A 194 5.57 -5.39 -9.12
N ILE A 195 5.32 -6.59 -8.57
CA ILE A 195 4.02 -6.94 -7.99
C ILE A 195 3.71 -6.04 -6.78
N LYS A 196 4.69 -5.78 -5.89
CA LYS A 196 4.53 -4.83 -4.78
C LYS A 196 4.21 -3.42 -5.28
N MET A 197 4.88 -2.96 -6.33
CA MET A 197 4.60 -1.65 -6.92
C MET A 197 3.15 -1.55 -7.42
N ILE A 198 2.64 -2.59 -8.09
CA ILE A 198 1.24 -2.68 -8.51
C ILE A 198 0.31 -2.71 -7.29
N ALA A 199 0.61 -3.53 -6.28
CA ALA A 199 -0.19 -3.66 -5.07
C ALA A 199 -0.30 -2.34 -4.30
N VAL A 200 0.82 -1.64 -4.10
CA VAL A 200 0.84 -0.33 -3.42
C VAL A 200 0.06 0.72 -4.22
N SER A 201 0.18 0.73 -5.55
CA SER A 201 -0.60 1.63 -6.41
C SER A 201 -2.11 1.34 -6.33
N ALA A 202 -2.49 0.08 -6.25
CA ALA A 202 -3.88 -0.34 -6.06
C ALA A 202 -4.41 0.06 -4.68
N ILE A 203 -3.59 -0.09 -3.62
CA ILE A 203 -3.92 0.35 -2.26
C ILE A 203 -4.07 1.88 -2.19
N ALA A 204 -3.17 2.64 -2.82
CA ALA A 204 -3.28 4.10 -2.92
C ALA A 204 -4.63 4.52 -3.51
N THR A 205 -5.02 3.84 -4.60
CA THR A 205 -6.27 4.09 -5.29
C THR A 205 -7.47 3.81 -4.39
N THR A 206 -7.47 2.71 -3.63
CA THR A 206 -8.57 2.36 -2.73
C THR A 206 -8.67 3.27 -1.52
N LEU A 207 -7.55 3.63 -0.89
CA LEU A 207 -7.54 4.42 0.34
C LEU A 207 -7.82 5.90 0.13
N TYR A 208 -7.33 6.50 -0.96
CA TYR A 208 -7.33 7.95 -1.13
C TYR A 208 -8.12 8.44 -2.34
N PHE A 209 -8.26 7.64 -3.40
CA PHE A 209 -8.84 8.08 -4.67
C PHE A 209 -10.16 7.39 -5.02
N GLY A 210 -10.83 6.85 -4.01
CA GLY A 210 -12.17 6.27 -4.16
C GLY A 210 -12.23 4.97 -4.95
N GLY A 211 -11.12 4.22 -5.07
CA GLY A 211 -11.09 2.91 -5.70
C GLY A 211 -11.76 2.89 -7.08
N TRP A 212 -12.81 2.08 -7.20
CA TRP A 212 -13.61 1.94 -8.43
C TRP A 212 -14.66 3.05 -8.65
N LEU A 213 -14.84 3.97 -7.68
CA LEU A 213 -15.83 5.03 -7.80
C LEU A 213 -15.45 6.04 -8.88
N GLY A 214 -16.44 6.41 -9.70
CA GLY A 214 -16.31 7.40 -10.77
C GLY A 214 -17.65 7.74 -11.38
N PRO A 215 -17.71 8.74 -12.28
CA PRO A 215 -18.96 9.13 -12.92
C PRO A 215 -19.59 8.00 -13.72
N GLY A 216 -20.86 7.70 -13.48
CA GLY A 216 -21.62 6.69 -14.23
C GLY A 216 -21.44 5.24 -13.80
N VAL A 217 -20.67 4.95 -12.74
CA VAL A 217 -20.47 3.57 -12.22
C VAL A 217 -21.78 2.93 -11.79
N ASP A 218 -22.71 3.70 -11.21
CA ASP A 218 -24.02 3.19 -10.77
C ASP A 218 -24.89 2.73 -11.96
N ARG A 219 -24.62 3.24 -13.17
CA ARG A 219 -25.35 2.87 -14.37
C ARG A 219 -24.72 1.71 -15.14
N PHE A 220 -23.37 1.64 -15.15
CA PHE A 220 -22.61 0.64 -15.89
C PHE A 220 -21.57 0.03 -14.97
N TRP A 221 -21.79 -1.20 -14.51
CA TRP A 221 -20.90 -1.93 -13.59
C TRP A 221 -19.45 -2.09 -14.10
N PHE A 222 -19.27 -2.23 -15.43
CA PHE A 222 -17.94 -2.42 -16.02
C PHE A 222 -17.05 -1.17 -15.95
N LEU A 223 -17.62 0.02 -15.70
CA LEU A 223 -16.84 1.25 -15.50
C LEU A 223 -16.04 1.22 -14.19
N GLY A 224 -16.50 0.49 -13.17
CA GLY A 224 -15.79 0.34 -11.92
C GLY A 224 -14.36 -0.18 -12.11
N PRO A 225 -14.16 -1.37 -12.69
CA PRO A 225 -12.82 -1.87 -13.01
C PRO A 225 -12.01 -0.92 -13.90
N VAL A 226 -12.62 -0.31 -14.90
CA VAL A 226 -11.92 0.65 -15.79
C VAL A 226 -11.36 1.83 -15.01
N TYR A 227 -12.15 2.44 -14.13
CA TYR A 227 -11.67 3.54 -13.28
C TYR A 227 -10.60 3.07 -12.30
N PHE A 228 -10.77 1.91 -11.70
CA PHE A 228 -9.78 1.34 -10.79
C PHE A 228 -8.42 1.13 -11.47
N PHE A 229 -8.40 0.41 -12.58
CA PHE A 229 -7.16 0.15 -13.32
C PHE A 229 -6.57 1.42 -13.92
N GLY A 230 -7.40 2.36 -14.39
CA GLY A 230 -6.96 3.65 -14.89
C GLY A 230 -6.23 4.48 -13.82
N LYS A 231 -6.82 4.61 -12.62
CA LYS A 231 -6.18 5.30 -11.49
C LYS A 231 -4.91 4.59 -11.03
N THR A 232 -4.93 3.26 -10.94
CA THR A 232 -3.74 2.46 -10.59
C THR A 232 -2.61 2.67 -11.61
N ALA A 233 -2.93 2.71 -12.90
CA ALA A 233 -1.95 2.99 -13.94
C ALA A 233 -1.34 4.39 -13.81
N VAL A 234 -2.12 5.41 -13.45
CA VAL A 234 -1.61 6.76 -13.18
C VAL A 234 -0.58 6.73 -12.03
N PHE A 235 -0.87 6.01 -10.93
CA PHE A 235 0.09 5.87 -9.84
C PHE A 235 1.37 5.15 -10.27
N LEU A 236 1.26 4.09 -11.06
CA LEU A 236 2.41 3.39 -11.61
C LEU A 236 3.28 4.33 -12.47
N VAL A 237 2.66 5.14 -13.31
CA VAL A 237 3.37 6.15 -14.12
C VAL A 237 4.06 7.18 -13.22
N ILE A 238 3.40 7.66 -12.17
CA ILE A 238 4.00 8.60 -11.20
C ILE A 238 5.22 7.95 -10.53
N MET A 239 5.14 6.70 -10.06
CA MET A 239 6.26 5.99 -9.44
C MET A 239 7.44 5.83 -10.42
N ILE A 240 7.17 5.47 -11.68
CA ILE A 240 8.20 5.35 -12.72
C ILE A 240 8.82 6.72 -13.01
N TRP A 241 8.02 7.77 -13.06
CA TRP A 241 8.49 9.14 -13.29
C TRP A 241 9.38 9.63 -12.15
N VAL A 242 8.96 9.42 -10.90
CA VAL A 242 9.77 9.73 -9.71
C VAL A 242 11.11 9.00 -9.75
N ARG A 243 11.12 7.71 -10.13
CA ARG A 243 12.35 6.92 -10.31
C ARG A 243 13.30 7.54 -11.35
N ALA A 244 12.75 8.07 -12.44
CA ALA A 244 13.56 8.64 -13.54
C ALA A 244 14.08 10.05 -13.25
N THR A 245 13.47 10.80 -12.32
CA THR A 245 13.77 12.23 -12.11
C THR A 245 14.54 12.51 -10.84
N LEU A 246 14.32 11.77 -9.76
CA LEU A 246 14.93 12.06 -8.47
C LEU A 246 16.28 11.36 -8.30
N PRO A 247 17.30 12.09 -7.79
CA PRO A 247 18.59 11.49 -7.45
C PRO A 247 18.46 10.60 -6.21
N ARG A 248 19.34 9.60 -6.12
CA ARG A 248 19.42 8.70 -4.99
C ARG A 248 19.80 9.42 -3.69
N ILE A 249 19.15 9.06 -2.58
CA ILE A 249 19.39 9.60 -1.25
C ILE A 249 20.34 8.68 -0.48
N ARG A 250 21.28 9.29 0.28
CA ARG A 250 22.21 8.55 1.14
C ARG A 250 21.48 7.93 2.34
N TYR A 251 21.94 6.73 2.76
CA TYR A 251 21.33 5.93 3.86
C TYR A 251 21.09 6.72 5.14
N ASP A 252 22.10 7.48 5.62
CA ASP A 252 22.01 8.25 6.88
C ASP A 252 20.88 9.29 6.82
N LYS A 253 20.76 9.99 5.67
CA LYS A 253 19.70 10.99 5.46
C LYS A 253 18.33 10.33 5.36
N LEU A 254 18.28 9.18 4.70
CA LEU A 254 17.06 8.41 4.53
C LEU A 254 16.50 7.97 5.89
N MET A 255 17.32 7.30 6.71
CA MET A 255 16.91 6.85 8.04
C MET A 255 16.54 8.03 8.94
N GLY A 256 17.32 9.14 8.88
CA GLY A 256 16.99 10.36 9.59
C GLY A 256 15.66 10.97 9.16
N PHE A 257 15.34 10.98 7.88
CA PHE A 257 14.07 11.47 7.35
C PHE A 257 12.88 10.61 7.82
N GLY A 258 13.01 9.27 7.76
CA GLY A 258 11.96 8.38 8.23
C GLY A 258 11.61 8.58 9.70
N TRP A 259 12.61 8.56 10.59
CA TRP A 259 12.40 8.63 12.03
C TRP A 259 12.16 10.04 12.56
N LYS A 260 12.87 11.07 12.06
CA LYS A 260 12.81 12.43 12.58
C LYS A 260 11.70 13.28 11.95
N THR A 261 11.28 12.95 10.73
CA THR A 261 10.30 13.76 10.00
C THR A 261 9.03 12.97 9.72
N LEU A 262 9.13 11.83 9.02
CA LEU A 262 7.96 11.14 8.52
C LEU A 262 7.10 10.55 9.65
N LEU A 263 7.73 9.89 10.61
CA LEU A 263 7.02 9.26 11.73
C LEU A 263 6.35 10.30 12.66
N PRO A 264 7.00 11.40 13.11
CA PRO A 264 6.31 12.41 13.91
C PRO A 264 5.19 13.12 13.16
N VAL A 265 5.37 13.41 11.86
CA VAL A 265 4.34 14.05 11.04
C VAL A 265 3.14 13.12 10.85
N SER A 266 3.37 11.81 10.63
CA SER A 266 2.29 10.83 10.50
C SER A 266 1.50 10.69 11.79
N LEU A 267 2.17 10.64 12.94
CA LEU A 267 1.54 10.59 14.26
C LEU A 267 0.73 11.86 14.54
N ALA A 268 1.31 13.03 14.26
CA ALA A 268 0.60 14.31 14.41
C ALA A 268 -0.65 14.36 13.52
N ASN A 269 -0.57 13.89 12.28
CA ASN A 269 -1.71 13.85 11.37
C ASN A 269 -2.84 12.94 11.88
N VAL A 270 -2.52 11.77 12.45
CA VAL A 270 -3.50 10.88 13.08
C VAL A 270 -4.18 11.58 14.27
N MET A 271 -3.41 12.25 15.15
CA MET A 271 -3.94 12.97 16.29
C MET A 271 -4.86 14.12 15.86
N ILE A 272 -4.45 14.92 14.87
CA ILE A 272 -5.26 16.00 14.31
C ILE A 272 -6.57 15.46 13.73
N THR A 273 -6.51 14.35 13.00
CA THR A 273 -7.71 13.71 12.44
C THR A 273 -8.65 13.22 13.54
N ALA A 274 -8.12 12.60 14.59
CA ALA A 274 -8.90 12.15 15.74
C ALA A 274 -9.61 13.32 16.43
N ILE A 275 -8.89 14.39 16.72
CA ILE A 275 -9.45 15.60 17.33
C ILE A 275 -10.53 16.23 16.44
N ALA A 276 -10.25 16.36 15.13
CA ALA A 276 -11.21 16.90 14.17
C ALA A 276 -12.52 16.08 14.12
N MET A 277 -12.43 14.74 14.16
CA MET A 277 -13.59 13.88 14.18
C MET A 277 -14.41 14.02 15.47
N VAL A 278 -13.76 14.07 16.62
CA VAL A 278 -14.44 14.28 17.92
C VAL A 278 -15.15 15.63 17.94
N LEU A 279 -14.46 16.69 17.51
CA LEU A 279 -15.06 18.02 17.41
C LEU A 279 -16.23 18.07 16.43
N ALA A 280 -16.16 17.36 15.29
CA ALA A 280 -17.25 17.29 14.32
C ALA A 280 -18.48 16.54 14.85
N GLN A 281 -18.33 15.69 15.86
CA GLN A 281 -19.45 14.99 16.51
C GLN A 281 -20.10 15.82 17.63
N ASP A 282 -19.43 16.82 18.18
CA ASP A 282 -19.95 17.68 19.23
C ASP A 282 -21.14 18.53 18.71
N PRO A 283 -22.33 18.47 19.35
CA PRO A 283 -23.49 19.25 18.93
C PRO A 283 -23.25 20.76 18.94
N GLY A 284 -22.45 21.28 19.88
CA GLY A 284 -22.11 22.69 19.97
C GLY A 284 -21.27 23.17 18.77
N VAL A 285 -20.29 22.37 18.36
CA VAL A 285 -19.45 22.63 17.17
C VAL A 285 -20.26 22.57 15.90
N ARG A 286 -21.17 21.59 15.77
CA ARG A 286 -22.08 21.50 14.60
C ARG A 286 -22.94 22.74 14.44
N GLN A 287 -23.57 23.22 15.53
CA GLN A 287 -24.38 24.43 15.51
C GLN A 287 -23.57 25.67 15.14
N PHE A 288 -22.35 25.77 15.65
CA PHE A 288 -21.44 26.87 15.31
C PHE A 288 -21.04 26.85 13.83
N LEU A 289 -20.69 25.68 13.29
CA LEU A 289 -20.33 25.51 11.88
C LEU A 289 -21.52 25.77 10.95
N GLU A 290 -22.73 25.36 11.32
CA GLU A 290 -23.95 25.66 10.58
C GLU A 290 -24.27 27.17 10.61
N GLY A 291 -24.03 27.83 11.71
CA GLY A 291 -24.14 29.29 11.84
C GLY A 291 -23.17 30.02 10.90
N LEU A 292 -21.89 29.60 10.89
CA LEU A 292 -20.90 30.13 9.96
C LEU A 292 -21.27 29.87 8.49
N ARG A 293 -21.73 28.67 8.17
CA ARG A 293 -22.17 28.35 6.81
C ARG A 293 -23.32 29.23 6.35
N ARG A 294 -24.30 29.50 7.20
CA ARG A 294 -25.40 30.45 6.90
C ARG A 294 -24.90 31.89 6.75
N TYR A 295 -23.87 32.27 7.49
CA TYR A 295 -23.30 33.62 7.39
C TYR A 295 -22.50 33.87 6.11
N PHE A 296 -21.80 32.85 5.60
CA PHE A 296 -20.92 32.97 4.41
C PHE A 296 -21.57 32.53 3.09
N LEU A 297 -22.62 31.71 3.11
CA LEU A 297 -23.24 31.12 1.92
C LEU A 297 -24.74 31.48 1.77
N GLY A 298 -25.33 32.14 2.72
CA GLY A 298 -26.66 32.77 2.63
C GLY A 298 -26.56 34.20 2.21
#